data_a6e6fed3b4ef2761c78d444b4d0edb3a
#
_entry.id   a6e6fed3b4ef2761c78d444b4d0edb3a
#
_cell.length_a   1.000
_cell.length_b   1.000
_cell.length_c   1.000
_cell.angle_alpha   90.00
_cell.angle_beta   90.00
_cell.angle_gamma   90.00
#
_symmetry.space_group_name_H-M   'P 1'
#
loop_
_entity.id
_entity.type
_entity.pdbx_description
1 polymer ?
#
loop_
_entity_poly.entity_id
_entity_poly.type
_entity_poly.pdbx_seq_one_letter_code
_entity_poly.pdbx_strand_id
1 'polypeptide(L)'
;MHPAHFWRLLALYGLQVGCVGLLVLSTALPALGQKFQGRDNFNFREFQGKPYYFGITLGFNTSRFRPTRSGEFFLSDSIRVVESIGGPGFNLGIVTNLKIGNYFDFRFLPTLSFTERTIEYERINNDISNRRISSVFVEFPFHLRYKSAPYKDKRLFVIAGVKYGFDVASDSRSRQAESLIKISPSDFAIEYGAGVQFFLPFFIFSPEIKISHGLGNTLIYNPGLEESRVIDKLKSRTITLSLHFEG
;
A
#
# COMPACT_ATOMS: atom_id res chain seq x y z
N MET A 1 0.44 -35.60 -22.55
CA MET A 1 0.43 -34.13 -22.72
C MET A 1 1.62 -33.74 -23.58
N HIS A 2 1.37 -33.14 -24.77
CA HIS A 2 2.41 -32.86 -25.75
C HIS A 2 3.28 -31.66 -25.28
N PRO A 3 4.60 -31.76 -25.20
CA PRO A 3 5.51 -30.70 -24.76
C PRO A 3 5.46 -29.42 -25.62
N ALA A 4 4.97 -29.54 -26.85
CA ALA A 4 4.84 -28.40 -27.77
C ALA A 4 3.87 -27.29 -27.32
N HIS A 5 2.84 -27.61 -26.52
CA HIS A 5 1.90 -26.62 -26.02
C HIS A 5 2.48 -25.72 -24.92
N PHE A 6 3.34 -26.28 -24.08
CA PHE A 6 3.99 -25.54 -22.99
C PHE A 6 4.94 -24.45 -23.54
N TRP A 7 5.75 -24.78 -24.53
CA TRP A 7 6.67 -23.84 -25.17
C TRP A 7 5.94 -22.72 -25.94
N ARG A 8 4.77 -23.03 -26.57
CA ARG A 8 3.95 -22.02 -27.24
C ARG A 8 3.32 -21.03 -26.26
N LEU A 9 2.85 -21.47 -25.09
CA LEU A 9 2.30 -20.59 -24.06
C LEU A 9 3.41 -19.70 -23.47
N LEU A 10 4.60 -20.24 -23.19
CA LEU A 10 5.73 -19.45 -22.68
C LEU A 10 6.19 -18.39 -23.69
N ALA A 11 6.20 -18.69 -24.98
CA ALA A 11 6.52 -17.74 -26.04
C ALA A 11 5.45 -16.62 -26.16
N LEU A 12 4.17 -16.94 -26.02
CA LEU A 12 3.08 -15.96 -26.06
C LEU A 12 3.10 -15.03 -24.86
N TYR A 13 3.33 -15.54 -23.64
CA TYR A 13 3.48 -14.71 -22.44
C TYR A 13 4.74 -13.83 -22.49
N GLY A 14 5.87 -14.38 -22.99
CA GLY A 14 7.09 -13.62 -23.19
C GLY A 14 6.91 -12.48 -24.21
N LEU A 15 6.16 -12.73 -25.29
CA LEU A 15 5.85 -11.69 -26.29
C LEU A 15 4.94 -10.60 -25.72
N GLN A 16 3.94 -10.96 -24.92
CA GLN A 16 3.02 -10.00 -24.27
C GLN A 16 3.77 -9.12 -23.26
N VAL A 17 4.63 -9.71 -22.42
CA VAL A 17 5.44 -8.95 -21.45
C VAL A 17 6.44 -8.05 -22.18
N GLY A 18 7.03 -8.54 -23.28
CA GLY A 18 7.92 -7.76 -24.15
C GLY A 18 7.20 -6.57 -24.81
N CYS A 19 5.99 -6.75 -25.33
CA CYS A 19 5.20 -5.70 -25.94
C CYS A 19 4.76 -4.65 -24.91
N VAL A 20 4.34 -5.05 -23.71
CA VAL A 20 3.99 -4.12 -22.62
C VAL A 20 5.23 -3.34 -22.18
N GLY A 21 6.38 -4.00 -22.04
CA GLY A 21 7.65 -3.33 -21.73
C GLY A 21 8.06 -2.31 -22.80
N LEU A 22 7.91 -2.64 -24.07
CA LEU A 22 8.22 -1.74 -25.20
C LEU A 22 7.25 -0.55 -25.27
N LEU A 23 5.96 -0.77 -24.97
CA LEU A 23 4.95 0.28 -24.91
C LEU A 23 5.22 1.26 -23.76
N VAL A 24 5.61 0.77 -22.59
CA VAL A 24 6.03 1.60 -21.46
C VAL A 24 7.30 2.39 -21.77
N LEU A 25 8.28 1.77 -22.45
CA LEU A 25 9.50 2.45 -22.87
C LEU A 25 9.22 3.53 -23.93
N SER A 26 8.34 3.28 -24.88
CA SER A 26 8.00 4.24 -25.97
C SER A 26 7.25 5.46 -25.44
N THR A 27 6.46 5.34 -24.38
CA THR A 27 5.78 6.46 -23.72
C THR A 27 6.72 7.30 -22.85
N ALA A 28 7.85 6.73 -22.41
CA ALA A 28 8.86 7.44 -21.60
C ALA A 28 9.78 8.36 -22.45
N LEU A 29 10.00 8.05 -23.72
CA LEU A 29 10.92 8.80 -24.58
C LEU A 29 10.50 10.25 -24.90
N PRO A 30 9.22 10.59 -25.14
CA PRO A 30 8.83 11.97 -25.38
C PRO A 30 8.86 12.86 -24.13
N ALA A 31 8.82 12.28 -22.94
CA ALA A 31 8.88 13.04 -21.67
C ALA A 31 10.26 13.67 -21.42
N LEU A 32 11.32 13.19 -22.06
CA LEU A 32 12.69 13.69 -21.90
C LEU A 32 12.95 15.01 -22.67
N GLY A 33 12.06 15.41 -23.59
CA GLY A 33 12.25 16.55 -24.49
C GLY A 33 11.57 17.87 -24.09
N GLN A 34 10.66 17.86 -23.14
CA GLN A 34 9.89 19.06 -22.79
C GLN A 34 10.61 19.89 -21.72
N LYS A 35 11.56 20.74 -22.11
CA LYS A 35 11.99 21.88 -21.32
C LYS A 35 10.89 22.96 -21.33
N PHE A 36 9.89 22.79 -20.47
CA PHE A 36 8.95 23.87 -20.14
C PHE A 36 9.66 24.90 -19.25
N GLN A 37 10.36 25.83 -19.84
CA GLN A 37 10.90 27.03 -19.20
C GLN A 37 9.83 28.13 -19.20
N GLY A 38 8.67 27.85 -18.56
CA GLY A 38 7.64 28.87 -18.40
C GLY A 38 8.04 29.87 -17.31
N ARG A 39 7.78 31.15 -17.55
CA ARG A 39 7.90 32.25 -16.58
C ARG A 39 7.01 32.07 -15.36
N ASP A 40 6.11 31.08 -15.35
CA ASP A 40 5.00 30.91 -14.40
C ASP A 40 5.30 29.96 -13.21
N ASN A 41 6.57 29.54 -13.01
CA ASN A 41 6.96 28.59 -11.96
C ASN A 41 7.83 29.26 -10.89
N PHE A 42 7.34 30.33 -10.26
CA PHE A 42 8.13 31.12 -9.30
C PHE A 42 8.45 30.31 -8.04
N ASN A 43 7.44 29.71 -7.41
CA ASN A 43 7.62 28.98 -6.18
C ASN A 43 8.42 27.68 -6.41
N PHE A 44 8.20 26.99 -7.51
CA PHE A 44 8.96 25.77 -7.85
C PHE A 44 10.48 26.03 -7.90
N ARG A 45 10.92 27.18 -8.42
CA ARG A 45 12.36 27.51 -8.55
C ARG A 45 13.06 27.58 -7.19
N GLU A 46 12.40 28.08 -6.18
CA GLU A 46 12.94 28.16 -4.83
C GLU A 46 13.25 26.77 -4.27
N PHE A 47 12.35 25.80 -4.49
CA PHE A 47 12.55 24.43 -4.03
C PHE A 47 13.43 23.61 -4.97
N GLN A 48 13.68 24.06 -6.20
CA GLN A 48 14.46 23.29 -7.19
C GLN A 48 15.90 23.07 -6.75
N GLY A 49 16.53 24.04 -6.10
CA GLY A 49 17.92 23.98 -5.66
C GLY A 49 18.19 23.07 -4.47
N LYS A 50 17.18 22.72 -3.69
CA LYS A 50 17.34 21.88 -2.49
C LYS A 50 17.50 20.41 -2.90
N PRO A 51 18.60 19.71 -2.54
CA PRO A 51 18.79 18.30 -2.87
C PRO A 51 17.92 17.37 -2.01
N TYR A 52 17.54 17.79 -0.83
CA TYR A 52 16.65 17.08 0.09
C TYR A 52 15.68 18.06 0.75
N TYR A 53 14.58 17.53 1.23
CA TYR A 53 13.63 18.28 2.03
C TYR A 53 12.89 17.33 2.98
N PHE A 54 12.36 17.92 4.04
CA PHE A 54 11.63 17.23 5.09
C PHE A 54 10.20 17.73 5.14
N GLY A 55 9.36 17.00 5.84
CA GLY A 55 7.99 17.40 6.01
C GLY A 55 7.25 16.51 6.98
N ILE A 56 5.98 16.82 7.13
CA ILE A 56 5.03 16.00 7.89
C ILE A 56 3.98 15.42 6.95
N THR A 57 3.45 14.27 7.31
CA THR A 57 2.36 13.63 6.61
C THR A 57 1.21 13.34 7.54
N LEU A 58 0.01 13.66 7.09
CA LEU A 58 -1.25 13.28 7.69
C LEU A 58 -1.99 12.40 6.69
N GLY A 59 -2.56 11.31 7.11
CA GLY A 59 -3.26 10.41 6.21
C GLY A 59 -4.54 9.85 6.83
N PHE A 60 -5.53 9.63 5.97
CA PHE A 60 -6.71 8.85 6.28
C PHE A 60 -6.61 7.53 5.53
N ASN A 61 -6.82 6.42 6.25
CA ASN A 61 -6.73 5.11 5.64
C ASN A 61 -8.00 4.29 5.85
N THR A 62 -8.21 3.35 4.94
CA THR A 62 -9.18 2.28 5.10
C THR A 62 -8.46 0.97 4.89
N SER A 63 -8.43 0.15 5.92
CA SER A 63 -7.72 -1.13 5.93
C SER A 63 -8.68 -2.30 6.02
N ARG A 64 -8.44 -3.33 5.20
CA ARG A 64 -9.19 -4.59 5.25
C ARG A 64 -8.24 -5.77 5.04
N PHE A 65 -8.67 -6.94 5.47
CA PHE A 65 -8.01 -8.18 5.12
C PHE A 65 -8.55 -8.75 3.80
N ARG A 66 -7.76 -9.59 3.17
CA ARG A 66 -8.18 -10.45 2.06
C ARG A 66 -8.00 -11.90 2.51
N PRO A 67 -9.04 -12.53 3.06
CA PRO A 67 -8.98 -13.93 3.43
C PRO A 67 -8.95 -14.80 2.17
N THR A 68 -8.09 -15.81 2.19
CA THR A 68 -8.11 -16.94 1.24
C THR A 68 -8.66 -18.12 1.99
N ARG A 69 -9.72 -18.72 1.50
CA ARG A 69 -10.40 -19.87 2.12
C ARG A 69 -9.51 -21.11 2.08
N SER A 70 -9.53 -21.89 3.15
CA SER A 70 -8.86 -23.18 3.22
C SER A 70 -9.70 -24.30 2.60
N GLY A 71 -9.11 -25.47 2.40
CA GLY A 71 -9.86 -26.66 2.00
C GLY A 71 -10.91 -27.09 3.04
N GLU A 72 -10.64 -26.86 4.33
CA GLU A 72 -11.56 -27.15 5.43
C GLU A 72 -12.80 -26.24 5.42
N PHE A 73 -12.75 -25.09 4.80
CA PHE A 73 -13.93 -24.22 4.61
C PHE A 73 -15.07 -24.94 3.90
N PHE A 74 -14.77 -25.77 2.91
CA PHE A 74 -15.76 -26.53 2.14
C PHE A 74 -16.31 -27.76 2.88
N LEU A 75 -15.63 -28.17 3.95
CA LEU A 75 -16.02 -29.30 4.80
C LEU A 75 -16.67 -28.84 6.12
N SER A 76 -16.65 -27.53 6.38
CA SER A 76 -17.26 -26.93 7.57
C SER A 76 -18.75 -26.82 7.41
N ASP A 77 -19.50 -27.45 8.32
CA ASP A 77 -20.96 -27.34 8.41
C ASP A 77 -21.42 -26.11 9.21
N SER A 78 -20.49 -25.29 9.70
CA SER A 78 -20.80 -24.18 10.63
C SER A 78 -20.67 -22.80 9.98
N ILE A 79 -19.64 -22.56 9.13
CA ILE A 79 -19.31 -21.26 8.58
C ILE A 79 -19.60 -21.23 7.07
N ARG A 80 -20.51 -20.33 6.68
CA ARG A 80 -20.96 -20.17 5.30
C ARG A 80 -20.19 -19.08 4.56
N VAL A 81 -19.89 -17.94 5.22
CA VAL A 81 -19.22 -16.80 4.61
C VAL A 81 -18.12 -16.29 5.54
N VAL A 82 -16.98 -15.93 4.96
CA VAL A 82 -15.88 -15.22 5.63
C VAL A 82 -15.52 -14.01 4.77
N GLU A 83 -15.79 -12.83 5.29
CA GLU A 83 -15.50 -11.57 4.62
C GLU A 83 -14.76 -10.61 5.55
N SER A 84 -14.09 -9.62 4.97
CA SER A 84 -13.45 -8.56 5.73
C SER A 84 -14.03 -7.21 5.34
N ILE A 85 -14.51 -6.52 6.36
CA ILE A 85 -15.01 -5.16 6.26
C ILE A 85 -13.86 -4.22 6.58
N GLY A 86 -13.67 -3.21 5.70
CA GLY A 86 -12.66 -2.19 5.92
C GLY A 86 -13.08 -1.22 7.02
N GLY A 87 -12.21 -1.02 8.02
CA GLY A 87 -12.37 0.00 9.04
C GLY A 87 -11.63 1.29 8.70
N PRO A 88 -12.05 2.42 9.26
CA PRO A 88 -11.35 3.69 9.14
C PRO A 88 -10.08 3.69 9.98
N GLY A 89 -9.13 4.54 9.58
CA GLY A 89 -7.91 4.76 10.32
C GLY A 89 -7.24 6.06 9.93
N PHE A 90 -6.18 6.40 10.63
CA PHE A 90 -5.41 7.60 10.32
C PHE A 90 -3.91 7.33 10.50
N ASN A 91 -3.11 8.12 9.78
CA ASN A 91 -1.66 8.02 9.78
C ASN A 91 -1.06 9.38 10.11
N LEU A 92 0.00 9.36 10.92
CA LEU A 92 0.80 10.52 11.22
C LEU A 92 2.27 10.15 11.04
N GLY A 93 3.04 10.95 10.33
CA GLY A 93 4.45 10.62 10.09
C GLY A 93 5.29 11.79 9.61
N ILE A 94 6.54 11.46 9.33
CA ILE A 94 7.55 12.39 8.83
C ILE A 94 7.87 12.00 7.38
N VAL A 95 8.08 13.00 6.55
CA VAL A 95 8.55 12.83 5.17
C VAL A 95 10.01 13.20 5.11
N THR A 96 10.83 12.30 4.61
CA THR A 96 12.21 12.58 4.20
C THR A 96 12.32 12.30 2.71
N ASN A 97 12.70 13.30 1.93
CA ASN A 97 12.79 13.20 0.49
C ASN A 97 14.19 13.57 0.00
N LEU A 98 14.79 12.68 -0.77
CA LEU A 98 16.04 12.88 -1.46
C LEU A 98 15.79 12.95 -2.97
N LYS A 99 16.18 14.06 -3.61
CA LYS A 99 16.06 14.22 -5.06
C LYS A 99 17.15 13.45 -5.80
N ILE A 100 16.75 12.64 -6.77
CA ILE A 100 17.63 11.94 -7.69
C ILE A 100 17.43 12.54 -9.09
N GLY A 101 18.09 13.67 -9.33
CA GLY A 101 17.90 14.43 -10.56
C GLY A 101 16.57 15.20 -10.62
N ASN A 102 16.08 15.45 -11.83
CA ASN A 102 14.91 16.32 -12.05
C ASN A 102 13.58 15.59 -11.93
N TYR A 103 13.56 14.28 -12.16
CA TYR A 103 12.33 13.51 -12.33
C TYR A 103 12.11 12.45 -11.25
N PHE A 104 13.16 12.05 -10.54
CA PHE A 104 13.07 11.01 -9.52
C PHE A 104 13.36 11.56 -8.13
N ASP A 105 12.66 11.04 -7.14
CA ASP A 105 12.97 11.20 -5.72
C ASP A 105 12.94 9.86 -5.04
N PHE A 106 13.81 9.70 -4.07
CA PHE A 106 13.73 8.63 -3.08
C PHE A 106 13.10 9.19 -1.81
N ARG A 107 12.06 8.53 -1.31
CA ARG A 107 11.30 8.98 -0.13
C ARG A 107 11.31 7.90 0.94
N PHE A 108 11.53 8.35 2.15
CA PHE A 108 11.36 7.55 3.36
C PHE A 108 10.34 8.25 4.26
N LEU A 109 9.29 7.52 4.67
CA LEU A 109 8.13 8.09 5.37
C LEU A 109 7.82 7.32 6.66
N PRO A 110 8.66 7.36 7.70
CA PRO A 110 8.31 6.72 8.98
C PRO A 110 6.99 7.27 9.49
N THR A 111 6.04 6.36 9.77
CA THR A 111 4.65 6.71 10.03
C THR A 111 4.08 5.85 11.16
N LEU A 112 3.32 6.48 12.06
CA LEU A 112 2.39 5.81 12.97
C LEU A 112 1.04 5.68 12.27
N SER A 113 0.55 4.46 12.16
CA SER A 113 -0.70 4.13 11.48
C SER A 113 -1.66 3.46 12.44
N PHE A 114 -2.79 4.11 12.67
CA PHE A 114 -3.89 3.58 13.45
C PHE A 114 -4.88 2.96 12.48
N THR A 115 -5.14 1.69 12.62
CA THR A 115 -6.01 0.95 11.69
C THR A 115 -7.00 0.10 12.46
N GLU A 116 -8.22 0.05 11.93
CA GLU A 116 -9.25 -0.86 12.38
C GLU A 116 -9.64 -1.79 11.23
N ARG A 117 -9.81 -3.07 11.52
CA ARG A 117 -10.18 -4.09 10.54
C ARG A 117 -11.19 -5.03 11.18
N THR A 118 -12.22 -5.42 10.44
CA THR A 118 -13.23 -6.36 10.92
C THR A 118 -13.26 -7.57 10.02
N ILE A 119 -13.29 -8.76 10.62
CA ILE A 119 -13.58 -10.02 9.92
C ILE A 119 -14.97 -10.45 10.35
N GLU A 120 -15.82 -10.64 9.37
CA GLU A 120 -17.19 -11.10 9.56
C GLU A 120 -17.31 -12.57 9.16
N TYR A 121 -17.89 -13.35 10.05
CA TYR A 121 -18.21 -14.76 9.85
C TYR A 121 -19.73 -14.93 9.90
N GLU A 122 -20.30 -15.38 8.80
CA GLU A 122 -21.71 -15.78 8.74
C GLU A 122 -21.81 -17.29 8.92
N ARG A 123 -22.55 -17.71 9.94
CA ARG A 123 -22.82 -19.12 10.21
C ARG A 123 -24.08 -19.58 9.49
N ILE A 124 -24.24 -20.88 9.31
CA ILE A 124 -25.42 -21.48 8.63
C ILE A 124 -26.74 -21.11 9.31
N ASN A 125 -26.74 -20.87 10.63
CA ASN A 125 -27.90 -20.41 11.37
C ASN A 125 -28.21 -18.91 11.21
N ASN A 126 -27.61 -18.23 10.23
CA ASN A 126 -27.66 -16.76 10.04
C ASN A 126 -27.14 -15.97 11.25
N ASP A 127 -26.36 -16.59 12.14
CA ASP A 127 -25.66 -15.90 13.21
C ASP A 127 -24.39 -15.22 12.66
N ILE A 128 -24.28 -13.91 12.84
CA ILE A 128 -23.17 -13.10 12.34
C ILE A 128 -22.22 -12.82 13.51
N SER A 129 -21.00 -13.31 13.40
CA SER A 129 -19.94 -13.05 14.36
C SER A 129 -18.92 -12.08 13.77
N ASN A 130 -18.77 -10.92 14.39
CA ASN A 130 -17.82 -9.88 13.98
C ASN A 130 -16.58 -9.89 14.88
N ARG A 131 -15.41 -9.98 14.26
CA ARG A 131 -14.11 -9.89 14.93
C ARG A 131 -13.42 -8.58 14.54
N ARG A 132 -13.52 -7.59 15.42
CA ARG A 132 -12.84 -6.29 15.25
C ARG A 132 -11.42 -6.39 15.77
N ILE A 133 -10.47 -5.90 14.97
CA ILE A 133 -9.05 -5.89 15.25
C ILE A 133 -8.55 -4.47 15.07
N SER A 134 -8.19 -3.85 16.18
CA SER A 134 -7.57 -2.53 16.21
C SER A 134 -6.07 -2.70 16.36
N SER A 135 -5.29 -2.03 15.53
CA SER A 135 -3.84 -2.14 15.50
C SER A 135 -3.19 -0.77 15.40
N VAL A 136 -2.04 -0.63 16.03
CA VAL A 136 -1.17 0.55 15.91
C VAL A 136 0.16 0.12 15.29
N PHE A 137 0.34 0.44 14.02
CA PHE A 137 1.56 0.10 13.29
C PHE A 137 2.58 1.24 13.32
N VAL A 138 3.83 0.90 13.57
CA VAL A 138 4.97 1.71 13.14
C VAL A 138 5.35 1.23 11.75
N GLU A 139 5.21 2.08 10.76
CA GLU A 139 5.44 1.76 9.34
C GLU A 139 6.68 2.48 8.83
N PHE A 140 7.45 1.78 8.00
CA PHE A 140 8.65 2.27 7.33
C PHE A 140 8.52 2.11 5.82
N PRO A 141 7.78 3.00 5.14
CA PRO A 141 7.67 2.98 3.68
C PRO A 141 8.91 3.57 3.02
N PHE A 142 9.37 2.91 1.95
CA PHE A 142 10.43 3.36 1.04
C PHE A 142 9.84 3.46 -0.36
N HIS A 143 9.77 4.67 -0.89
CA HIS A 143 9.17 4.93 -2.19
C HIS A 143 10.17 5.52 -3.18
N LEU A 144 10.10 5.07 -4.42
CA LEU A 144 10.63 5.79 -5.57
C LEU A 144 9.48 6.61 -6.15
N ARG A 145 9.67 7.92 -6.25
CA ARG A 145 8.69 8.85 -6.81
C ARG A 145 9.18 9.33 -8.17
N TYR A 146 8.38 9.13 -9.20
CA TYR A 146 8.58 9.72 -10.53
C TYR A 146 7.69 10.93 -10.69
N LYS A 147 8.27 12.05 -11.17
CA LYS A 147 7.63 13.35 -11.25
C LYS A 147 7.55 13.84 -12.68
N SER A 148 6.44 14.46 -13.07
CA SER A 148 6.31 15.16 -14.35
C SER A 148 7.14 16.45 -14.40
N ALA A 149 7.23 17.08 -15.56
CA ALA A 149 7.68 18.47 -15.67
C ALA A 149 6.73 19.40 -14.88
N PRO A 150 7.24 20.49 -14.26
CA PRO A 150 6.43 21.44 -13.52
C PRO A 150 5.60 22.29 -14.49
N TYR A 151 4.36 22.57 -14.11
CA TYR A 151 3.45 23.45 -14.85
C TYR A 151 2.67 24.34 -13.87
N LYS A 152 2.84 25.66 -13.94
CA LYS A 152 2.16 26.66 -13.08
C LYS A 152 2.24 26.30 -11.59
N ASP A 153 3.47 26.11 -11.10
CA ASP A 153 3.75 25.73 -9.72
C ASP A 153 3.04 24.43 -9.26
N LYS A 154 2.72 23.54 -10.18
CA LYS A 154 2.14 22.22 -9.94
C LYS A 154 2.95 21.13 -10.61
N ARG A 155 2.91 19.93 -10.03
CA ARG A 155 3.64 18.79 -10.56
C ARG A 155 2.91 17.50 -10.25
N LEU A 156 2.64 16.70 -11.24
CA LEU A 156 2.09 15.36 -11.06
C LEU A 156 3.22 14.40 -10.68
N PHE A 157 2.89 13.40 -9.88
CA PHE A 157 3.83 12.33 -9.57
C PHE A 157 3.12 10.99 -9.38
N VAL A 158 3.89 9.93 -9.56
CA VAL A 158 3.52 8.56 -9.21
C VAL A 158 4.56 7.99 -8.27
N ILE A 159 4.15 7.09 -7.40
CA ILE A 159 5.02 6.41 -6.46
C ILE A 159 4.91 4.90 -6.64
N ALA A 160 6.01 4.22 -6.39
CA ALA A 160 6.07 2.79 -6.21
C ALA A 160 7.12 2.48 -5.14
N GLY A 161 6.88 1.46 -4.33
CA GLY A 161 7.83 1.10 -3.30
C GLY A 161 7.37 -0.05 -2.42
N VAL A 162 8.05 -0.19 -1.30
CA VAL A 162 7.82 -1.22 -0.31
C VAL A 162 7.58 -0.60 1.05
N LYS A 163 6.83 -1.29 1.88
CA LYS A 163 6.55 -0.89 3.25
C LYS A 163 6.78 -2.08 4.17
N TYR A 164 7.49 -1.83 5.25
CA TYR A 164 7.55 -2.72 6.40
C TYR A 164 6.76 -2.09 7.55
N GLY A 165 5.85 -2.85 8.16
CA GLY A 165 5.05 -2.42 9.29
C GLY A 165 5.22 -3.36 10.47
N PHE A 166 5.28 -2.77 11.67
CA PHE A 166 5.33 -3.51 12.92
C PHE A 166 4.20 -3.03 13.85
N ASP A 167 3.35 -3.96 14.30
CA ASP A 167 2.24 -3.68 15.22
C ASP A 167 2.76 -3.59 16.66
N VAL A 168 2.70 -2.40 17.24
CA VAL A 168 3.15 -2.14 18.62
C VAL A 168 2.05 -2.37 19.66
N ALA A 169 0.78 -2.44 19.23
CA ALA A 169 -0.38 -2.67 20.08
C ALA A 169 -0.86 -4.14 20.04
N SER A 170 -0.11 -5.02 19.35
CA SER A 170 -0.51 -6.41 19.16
C SER A 170 -0.53 -7.18 20.47
N ASP A 171 -1.73 -7.59 20.87
CA ASP A 171 -1.99 -8.53 21.99
C ASP A 171 -1.68 -10.00 21.64
N SER A 172 -0.94 -10.25 20.57
CA SER A 172 -0.62 -11.60 20.08
C SER A 172 0.08 -12.49 21.13
N ARG A 173 0.63 -11.86 22.17
CA ARG A 173 1.31 -12.53 23.31
C ARG A 173 0.46 -12.69 24.56
N SER A 174 -0.74 -12.09 24.62
CA SER A 174 -1.58 -12.20 25.81
C SER A 174 -2.26 -13.59 25.89
N ARG A 175 -2.36 -14.15 27.11
CA ARG A 175 -3.03 -15.44 27.34
C ARG A 175 -4.54 -15.37 27.07
N GLN A 176 -5.15 -14.18 27.17
CA GLN A 176 -6.56 -13.95 26.83
C GLN A 176 -6.85 -14.05 25.33
N ALA A 177 -5.82 -14.02 24.48
CA ALA A 177 -5.94 -14.15 23.03
C ALA A 177 -6.09 -15.61 22.54
N GLU A 178 -6.21 -16.59 23.42
CA GLU A 178 -6.41 -18.01 23.01
C GLU A 178 -7.76 -18.23 22.31
N SER A 179 -8.76 -17.42 22.61
CA SER A 179 -10.08 -17.44 21.96
C SER A 179 -10.20 -16.52 20.75
N LEU A 180 -9.12 -15.84 20.36
CA LEU A 180 -9.13 -14.84 19.28
C LEU A 180 -8.19 -15.27 18.15
N ILE A 181 -8.53 -14.85 16.93
CA ILE A 181 -7.64 -15.01 15.77
C ILE A 181 -6.39 -14.14 16.02
N LYS A 182 -5.24 -14.79 16.06
CA LYS A 182 -3.94 -14.13 16.22
C LYS A 182 -3.41 -13.65 14.87
N ILE A 183 -2.94 -12.41 14.86
CA ILE A 183 -2.34 -11.78 13.67
C ILE A 183 -0.86 -11.54 13.93
N SER A 184 -0.04 -11.76 12.90
CA SER A 184 1.40 -11.48 12.94
C SER A 184 1.64 -10.00 13.26
N PRO A 185 2.57 -9.69 14.17
CA PRO A 185 2.90 -8.31 14.50
C PRO A 185 3.64 -7.58 13.36
N SER A 186 4.13 -8.29 12.36
CA SER A 186 4.85 -7.69 11.23
C SER A 186 4.12 -7.95 9.91
N ASP A 187 4.10 -6.92 9.05
CA ASP A 187 3.55 -6.98 7.70
C ASP A 187 4.52 -6.33 6.71
N PHE A 188 4.74 -7.01 5.60
CA PHE A 188 5.53 -6.49 4.48
C PHE A 188 4.61 -6.31 3.28
N ALA A 189 4.61 -5.10 2.70
CA ALA A 189 3.70 -4.74 1.63
C ALA A 189 4.40 -4.03 0.48
N ILE A 190 3.79 -4.13 -0.70
CA ILE A 190 4.10 -3.27 -1.85
C ILE A 190 3.12 -2.11 -1.82
N GLU A 191 3.63 -0.90 -2.08
CA GLU A 191 2.83 0.33 -2.19
C GLU A 191 2.99 0.95 -3.57
N TYR A 192 1.90 1.47 -4.09
CA TYR A 192 1.90 2.29 -5.29
C TYR A 192 0.78 3.33 -5.22
N GLY A 193 0.98 4.45 -5.90
CA GLY A 193 0.03 5.54 -5.83
C GLY A 193 0.38 6.69 -6.78
N ALA A 194 -0.41 7.74 -6.67
CA ALA A 194 -0.22 8.95 -7.44
C ALA A 194 -0.66 10.18 -6.64
N GLY A 195 -0.12 11.32 -6.99
CA GLY A 195 -0.47 12.57 -6.34
C GLY A 195 -0.08 13.79 -7.15
N VAL A 196 -0.30 14.94 -6.53
CA VAL A 196 0.01 16.24 -7.10
C VAL A 196 0.82 17.04 -6.10
N GLN A 197 1.89 17.69 -6.53
CA GLN A 197 2.60 18.67 -5.73
C GLN A 197 2.13 20.06 -6.11
N PHE A 198 1.81 20.88 -5.12
CA PHE A 198 1.53 22.31 -5.25
C PHE A 198 2.66 23.06 -4.57
N PHE A 199 3.43 23.84 -5.33
CA PHE A 199 4.51 24.66 -4.81
C PHE A 199 3.93 25.97 -4.31
N LEU A 200 3.82 26.12 -3.01
CA LEU A 200 3.37 27.34 -2.34
C LEU A 200 4.59 28.17 -1.91
N PRO A 201 4.45 29.44 -1.56
CA PRO A 201 5.60 30.29 -1.21
C PRO A 201 6.47 29.75 -0.07
N PHE A 202 5.90 29.03 0.88
CA PHE A 202 6.60 28.61 2.09
C PHE A 202 6.78 27.10 2.22
N PHE A 203 5.96 26.31 1.50
CA PHE A 203 5.99 24.84 1.58
C PHE A 203 5.40 24.21 0.32
N ILE A 204 5.66 22.94 0.15
CA ILE A 204 5.06 22.12 -0.90
C ILE A 204 3.90 21.33 -0.28
N PHE A 205 2.70 21.51 -0.81
CA PHE A 205 1.53 20.74 -0.45
C PHE A 205 1.34 19.58 -1.43
N SER A 206 1.32 18.34 -0.94
CA SER A 206 1.29 17.15 -1.80
C SER A 206 0.19 16.17 -1.37
N PRO A 207 -1.06 16.33 -1.85
CA PRO A 207 -2.07 15.29 -1.73
C PRO A 207 -1.68 14.06 -2.57
N GLU A 208 -1.80 12.88 -1.96
CA GLU A 208 -1.41 11.60 -2.53
C GLU A 208 -2.44 10.53 -2.18
N ILE A 209 -2.85 9.73 -3.16
CA ILE A 209 -3.61 8.52 -2.95
C ILE A 209 -2.71 7.32 -3.22
N LYS A 210 -2.67 6.36 -2.29
CA LYS A 210 -1.87 5.16 -2.41
C LYS A 210 -2.62 3.90 -1.99
N ILE A 211 -2.22 2.78 -2.56
CA ILE A 211 -2.72 1.45 -2.27
C ILE A 211 -1.54 0.61 -1.79
N SER A 212 -1.74 -0.08 -0.67
CA SER A 212 -0.79 -1.00 -0.06
C SER A 212 -1.34 -2.42 -0.14
N HIS A 213 -0.54 -3.36 -0.62
CA HIS A 213 -0.86 -4.79 -0.69
C HIS A 213 0.14 -5.58 0.14
N GLY A 214 -0.32 -6.21 1.23
CA GLY A 214 0.47 -7.14 2.03
C GLY A 214 0.87 -8.37 1.22
N LEU A 215 2.15 -8.72 1.28
CA LEU A 215 2.71 -9.90 0.61
C LEU A 215 2.69 -11.13 1.51
N GLY A 216 2.91 -10.92 2.82
CA GLY A 216 2.95 -11.98 3.82
C GLY A 216 1.57 -12.53 4.16
N ASN A 217 1.56 -13.73 4.73
CA ASN A 217 0.41 -14.25 5.45
C ASN A 217 0.46 -13.68 6.88
N THR A 218 -0.51 -12.87 7.24
CA THR A 218 -0.60 -12.28 8.59
C THR A 218 -1.35 -13.17 9.57
N LEU A 219 -1.98 -14.26 9.12
CA LEU A 219 -2.66 -15.20 9.99
C LEU A 219 -1.67 -16.06 10.78
N ILE A 220 -1.79 -16.07 12.08
CA ILE A 220 -1.15 -17.08 12.96
C ILE A 220 -2.17 -18.21 13.13
N TYR A 221 -1.89 -19.35 12.49
CA TYR A 221 -2.80 -20.50 12.51
C TYR A 221 -2.96 -21.07 13.91
N ASN A 222 -4.23 -21.26 14.33
CA ASN A 222 -4.58 -21.93 15.58
C ASN A 222 -5.56 -23.08 15.29
N PRO A 223 -5.15 -24.34 15.44
CA PRO A 223 -5.99 -25.50 15.14
C PRO A 223 -7.19 -25.65 16.10
N GLY A 224 -7.12 -25.04 17.28
CA GLY A 224 -8.20 -25.05 18.28
C GLY A 224 -9.37 -24.11 17.93
N LEU A 225 -9.21 -23.20 16.97
CA LEU A 225 -10.23 -22.23 16.57
C LEU A 225 -10.78 -22.57 15.20
N GLU A 226 -12.09 -22.77 15.11
CA GLU A 226 -12.79 -23.06 13.86
C GLU A 226 -12.62 -21.92 12.86
N GLU A 227 -12.73 -20.66 13.31
CA GLU A 227 -12.51 -19.46 12.48
C GLU A 227 -11.10 -19.39 11.88
N SER A 228 -10.08 -19.97 12.57
CA SER A 228 -8.71 -20.04 12.05
C SER A 228 -8.53 -21.15 11.01
N ARG A 229 -9.24 -22.26 11.14
CA ARG A 229 -9.14 -23.42 10.22
C ARG A 229 -9.73 -23.16 8.85
N VAL A 230 -10.77 -22.33 8.76
CA VAL A 230 -11.45 -22.00 7.49
C VAL A 230 -10.67 -20.99 6.64
N ILE A 231 -9.62 -20.37 7.18
CA ILE A 231 -8.77 -19.41 6.49
C ILE A 231 -7.36 -20.00 6.26
N ASP A 232 -6.92 -20.08 5.02
CA ASP A 232 -5.55 -20.48 4.65
C ASP A 232 -4.57 -19.31 4.75
N LYS A 233 -4.92 -18.18 4.16
CA LYS A 233 -4.08 -16.97 4.14
C LYS A 233 -4.91 -15.73 4.40
N LEU A 234 -4.29 -14.81 5.14
CA LEU A 234 -4.87 -13.51 5.45
C LEU A 234 -3.86 -12.43 5.03
N LYS A 235 -4.15 -11.73 3.94
CA LYS A 235 -3.30 -10.63 3.44
C LYS A 235 -3.92 -9.29 3.76
N SER A 236 -3.10 -8.28 4.05
CA SER A 236 -3.56 -6.92 4.28
C SER A 236 -3.78 -6.16 2.97
N ARG A 237 -4.75 -5.28 2.93
CA ARG A 237 -4.93 -4.27 1.88
C ARG A 237 -5.38 -2.97 2.50
N THR A 238 -4.64 -1.90 2.22
CA THR A 238 -4.93 -0.56 2.74
C THR A 238 -4.99 0.44 1.60
N ILE A 239 -5.98 1.31 1.62
CA ILE A 239 -6.07 2.47 0.75
C ILE A 239 -5.86 3.69 1.65
N THR A 240 -4.94 4.57 1.28
CA THR A 240 -4.59 5.75 2.07
C THR A 240 -4.67 7.00 1.21
N LEU A 241 -5.34 8.02 1.72
CA LEU A 241 -5.28 9.39 1.25
C LEU A 241 -4.32 10.14 2.18
N SER A 242 -3.20 10.60 1.68
CA SER A 242 -2.17 11.31 2.45
C SER A 242 -2.08 12.77 2.02
N LEU A 243 -1.86 13.65 2.99
CA LEU A 243 -1.57 15.07 2.79
C LEU A 243 -0.16 15.31 3.33
N HIS A 244 0.76 15.66 2.43
CA HIS A 244 2.15 15.94 2.79
C HIS A 244 2.39 17.44 2.78
N PHE A 245 3.08 17.94 3.78
CA PHE A 245 3.53 19.31 3.93
C PHE A 245 5.06 19.25 3.99
N GLU A 246 5.72 19.64 2.91
CA GLU A 246 7.15 19.45 2.68
C GLU A 246 7.83 20.81 2.48
N GLY A 247 9.11 20.98 2.95
CA GLY A 247 9.82 22.24 2.81
C GLY A 247 11.34 22.21 2.93
#